data_9ca95231a1908186539668aaa73df53a
#
_entry.id   9ca95231a1908186539668aaa73df53a
#
_cell.length_a   1.000
_cell.length_b   1.000
_cell.length_c   1.000
_cell.angle_alpha   90.00
_cell.angle_beta   90.00
_cell.angle_gamma   90.00
#
_symmetry.space_group_name_H-M   'P 1'
#
loop_
_entity.id
_entity.type
_entity.pdbx_description
1 polymer ?
#
loop_
_entity_poly.entity_id
_entity_poly.type
_entity_poly.pdbx_seq_one_letter_code
_entity_poly.pdbx_strand_id
1 'polypeptide(L)'
;MDSARFTSEFAERFTADTAQLFDALLHELVKGEPVRPETLARVLGWPVDRVTDTLGQSVSTEWDGNGSVVGHGLTLRETPHVFEVGGQRLYAWCAFDTLIFPALLNETAHVTSRCAVTGEPISLAVTPDAVQALAPPDAAMSLLPPQDMSDVCCHVHFFVSTAIGQDWASGRAGFEIVGVHDAFGMGQELVRRIIDARQHRHRVPIADVQR
;
A
#
# COMPACT_ATOMS: atom_id res chain seq x y z
N MET A 1 9.13 -17.88 -2.30
CA MET A 1 9.71 -16.58 -2.80
C MET A 1 10.71 -16.09 -1.78
N ASP A 2 11.85 -15.55 -2.22
CA ASP A 2 12.73 -14.84 -1.29
C ASP A 2 12.06 -13.51 -0.91
N SER A 3 11.67 -13.36 0.37
CA SER A 3 11.01 -12.15 0.89
C SER A 3 11.83 -10.89 0.63
N ALA A 4 13.15 -11.00 0.68
CA ALA A 4 14.05 -9.90 0.37
C ALA A 4 13.99 -9.49 -1.10
N ARG A 5 13.78 -10.43 -2.00
CA ARG A 5 13.61 -10.16 -3.43
C ARG A 5 12.27 -9.45 -3.69
N PHE A 6 11.16 -9.92 -3.11
CA PHE A 6 9.85 -9.28 -3.24
C PHE A 6 9.90 -7.80 -2.81
N THR A 7 10.41 -7.55 -1.60
CA THR A 7 10.49 -6.17 -1.06
C THR A 7 11.46 -5.29 -1.85
N SER A 8 12.56 -5.85 -2.39
CA SER A 8 13.51 -5.10 -3.22
C SER A 8 12.87 -4.66 -4.54
N GLU A 9 12.32 -5.60 -5.31
CA GLU A 9 11.72 -5.33 -6.60
C GLU A 9 10.51 -4.37 -6.50
N PHE A 10 9.76 -4.45 -5.39
CA PHE A 10 8.67 -3.51 -5.12
C PHE A 10 9.19 -2.10 -4.78
N ALA A 11 10.24 -2.03 -3.94
CA ALA A 11 10.82 -0.75 -3.51
C ALA A 11 11.53 0.00 -4.64
N GLU A 12 12.12 -0.70 -5.61
CA GLU A 12 12.78 -0.09 -6.79
C GLU A 12 11.85 0.82 -7.60
N ARG A 13 10.55 0.69 -7.43
CA ARG A 13 9.53 1.54 -8.08
C ARG A 13 9.35 2.89 -7.39
N PHE A 14 9.81 3.01 -6.14
CA PHE A 14 9.75 4.26 -5.40
C PHE A 14 11.02 5.08 -5.63
N THR A 15 11.00 5.94 -6.61
CA THR A 15 11.95 7.05 -6.69
C THR A 15 11.69 8.03 -5.54
N ALA A 16 12.60 8.97 -5.28
CA ALA A 16 12.37 10.00 -4.26
C ALA A 16 11.08 10.80 -4.51
N ASP A 17 10.77 11.11 -5.77
CA ASP A 17 9.59 11.86 -6.14
C ASP A 17 8.30 11.06 -5.95
N THR A 18 8.28 9.81 -6.42
CA THR A 18 7.10 8.95 -6.26
C THR A 18 6.84 8.59 -4.81
N ALA A 19 7.89 8.38 -3.99
CA ALA A 19 7.76 8.13 -2.57
C ALA A 19 7.19 9.35 -1.80
N GLN A 20 7.66 10.57 -2.13
CA GLN A 20 7.13 11.80 -1.54
C GLN A 20 5.67 12.04 -1.93
N LEU A 21 5.35 11.84 -3.21
CA LEU A 21 3.97 12.01 -3.70
C LEU A 21 3.03 10.98 -3.07
N PHE A 22 3.44 9.72 -3.00
CA PHE A 22 2.68 8.65 -2.38
C PHE A 22 2.38 8.93 -0.91
N ASP A 23 3.39 9.32 -0.15
CA ASP A 23 3.25 9.67 1.27
C ASP A 23 2.28 10.86 1.46
N ALA A 24 2.44 11.93 0.71
CA ALA A 24 1.56 13.09 0.77
C ALA A 24 0.11 12.72 0.38
N LEU A 25 -0.06 11.91 -0.67
CA LEU A 25 -1.37 11.48 -1.12
C LEU A 25 -2.06 10.58 -0.10
N LEU A 26 -1.33 9.64 0.53
CA LEU A 26 -1.85 8.77 1.57
C LEU A 26 -2.37 9.58 2.77
N HIS A 27 -1.60 10.58 3.23
CA HIS A 27 -1.99 11.48 4.33
C HIS A 27 -3.16 12.42 3.98
N GLU A 28 -3.39 12.71 2.71
CA GLU A 28 -4.57 13.48 2.28
C GLU A 28 -5.79 12.57 2.10
N LEU A 29 -5.65 11.38 1.46
CA LEU A 29 -6.76 10.44 1.26
C LEU A 29 -7.32 9.90 2.58
N VAL A 30 -6.48 9.74 3.60
CA VAL A 30 -6.92 9.24 4.91
C VAL A 30 -7.96 10.14 5.58
N LYS A 31 -8.08 11.40 5.16
CA LYS A 31 -9.10 12.35 5.63
C LYS A 31 -10.51 12.01 5.12
N GLY A 32 -10.64 11.05 4.19
CA GLY A 32 -11.93 10.58 3.65
C GLY A 32 -12.50 11.44 2.53
N GLU A 33 -11.69 12.31 1.91
CA GLU A 33 -12.13 13.22 0.86
C GLU A 33 -11.28 13.07 -0.41
N PRO A 34 -11.86 13.31 -1.62
CA PRO A 34 -11.12 13.36 -2.88
C PRO A 34 -10.02 14.41 -2.83
N VAL A 35 -8.83 14.05 -3.32
CA VAL A 35 -7.63 14.89 -3.25
C VAL A 35 -7.35 15.55 -4.60
N ARG A 36 -7.35 16.88 -4.63
CA ARG A 36 -7.00 17.63 -5.84
C ARG A 36 -5.48 17.70 -6.04
N PRO A 37 -4.97 17.67 -7.28
CA PRO A 37 -3.55 17.85 -7.56
C PRO A 37 -2.97 19.13 -6.96
N GLU A 38 -3.75 20.23 -6.90
CA GLU A 38 -3.32 21.50 -6.31
C GLU A 38 -3.10 21.38 -4.79
N THR A 39 -3.83 20.50 -4.11
CA THR A 39 -3.62 20.23 -2.68
C THR A 39 -2.27 19.54 -2.47
N LEU A 40 -1.95 18.53 -3.26
CA LEU A 40 -0.65 17.86 -3.23
C LEU A 40 0.49 18.80 -3.60
N ALA A 41 0.29 19.64 -4.62
CA ALA A 41 1.25 20.66 -5.02
C ALA A 41 1.61 21.60 -3.86
N ARG A 42 0.62 22.04 -3.10
CA ARG A 42 0.81 22.87 -1.90
C ARG A 42 1.53 22.13 -0.77
N VAL A 43 1.13 20.90 -0.49
CA VAL A 43 1.75 20.06 0.57
C VAL A 43 3.21 19.78 0.25
N LEU A 44 3.52 19.47 -1.00
CA LEU A 44 4.87 19.11 -1.45
C LEU A 44 5.76 20.31 -1.80
N GLY A 45 5.17 21.50 -1.96
CA GLY A 45 5.87 22.67 -2.52
C GLY A 45 6.28 22.46 -3.99
N TRP A 46 5.53 21.69 -4.75
CA TRP A 46 5.78 21.37 -6.14
C TRP A 46 4.89 22.18 -7.07
N PRO A 47 5.31 22.42 -8.35
CA PRO A 47 4.41 22.86 -9.40
C PRO A 47 3.31 21.82 -9.63
N VAL A 48 2.08 22.28 -9.94
CA VAL A 48 0.92 21.38 -10.17
C VAL A 48 1.20 20.43 -11.34
N ASP A 49 1.80 20.92 -12.41
CA ASP A 49 2.15 20.11 -13.60
C ASP A 49 3.04 18.93 -13.20
N ARG A 50 4.03 19.14 -12.31
CA ARG A 50 4.88 18.06 -11.82
C ARG A 50 4.08 17.01 -11.04
N VAL A 51 3.14 17.41 -10.20
CA VAL A 51 2.25 16.48 -9.47
C VAL A 51 1.43 15.68 -10.46
N THR A 52 0.79 16.35 -11.42
CA THR A 52 -0.06 15.72 -12.42
C THR A 52 0.72 14.73 -13.29
N ASP A 53 1.92 15.11 -13.74
CA ASP A 53 2.80 14.24 -14.52
C ASP A 53 3.23 13.00 -13.71
N THR A 54 3.60 13.19 -12.43
CA THR A 54 4.01 12.07 -11.56
C THR A 54 2.84 11.13 -11.27
N LEU A 55 1.63 11.65 -11.03
CA LEU A 55 0.42 10.85 -10.88
C LEU A 55 0.05 10.13 -12.18
N GLY A 56 0.21 10.79 -13.32
CA GLY A 56 -0.08 10.23 -14.65
C GLY A 56 0.87 9.10 -15.07
N GLN A 57 2.08 9.09 -14.54
CA GLN A 57 3.04 7.98 -14.74
C GLN A 57 2.70 6.75 -13.89
N SER A 58 1.88 6.92 -12.86
CA SER A 58 1.39 5.81 -12.05
C SER A 58 0.14 5.20 -12.68
N VAL A 59 0.24 3.96 -13.16
CA VAL A 59 -0.90 3.19 -13.69
C VAL A 59 -1.97 2.89 -12.61
N SER A 60 -1.65 3.20 -11.37
CA SER A 60 -2.43 2.83 -10.18
C SER A 60 -3.11 4.03 -9.51
N THR A 61 -3.48 5.08 -10.24
CA THR A 61 -4.21 6.23 -9.67
C THR A 61 -5.68 6.17 -10.07
N GLU A 62 -6.59 6.16 -9.09
CA GLU A 62 -8.02 6.29 -9.31
C GLU A 62 -8.45 7.75 -9.29
N TRP A 63 -9.18 8.15 -10.31
CA TRP A 63 -9.69 9.52 -10.47
C TRP A 63 -11.22 9.54 -10.37
N ASP A 64 -11.76 10.63 -9.86
CA ASP A 64 -13.19 10.95 -10.00
C ASP A 64 -13.48 11.69 -11.32
N GLY A 65 -14.76 11.99 -11.56
CA GLY A 65 -15.17 12.74 -12.75
C GLY A 65 -14.77 14.21 -12.76
N ASN A 66 -14.20 14.73 -11.67
CA ASN A 66 -13.79 16.13 -11.49
C ASN A 66 -12.26 16.32 -11.52
N GLY A 67 -11.50 15.26 -11.77
CA GLY A 67 -10.03 15.28 -11.79
C GLY A 67 -9.39 15.27 -10.41
N SER A 68 -10.10 14.80 -9.38
CA SER A 68 -9.51 14.56 -8.05
C SER A 68 -9.15 13.09 -7.90
N VAL A 69 -8.07 12.82 -7.17
CA VAL A 69 -7.66 11.46 -6.82
C VAL A 69 -8.57 10.93 -5.73
N VAL A 70 -9.13 9.74 -5.94
CA VAL A 70 -9.98 9.02 -4.98
C VAL A 70 -9.35 7.73 -4.49
N GLY A 71 -8.23 7.30 -5.08
CA GLY A 71 -7.51 6.11 -4.65
C GLY A 71 -6.13 5.97 -5.25
N HIS A 72 -5.23 5.41 -4.42
CA HIS A 72 -3.88 4.99 -4.78
C HIS A 72 -3.38 4.01 -3.70
N GLY A 73 -3.81 2.75 -3.81
CA GLY A 73 -3.68 1.74 -2.75
C GLY A 73 -4.74 1.91 -1.66
N LEU A 74 -4.73 3.05 -0.95
CA LEU A 74 -5.86 3.49 -0.13
C LEU A 74 -6.90 4.15 -1.04
N THR A 75 -8.19 3.84 -0.85
CA THR A 75 -9.26 4.34 -1.73
C THR A 75 -10.53 4.71 -0.96
N LEU A 76 -11.24 5.69 -1.51
CA LEU A 76 -12.59 6.07 -1.07
C LEU A 76 -13.68 5.16 -1.65
N ARG A 77 -13.32 4.31 -2.63
CA ARG A 77 -14.24 3.38 -3.27
C ARG A 77 -14.29 2.06 -2.50
N GLU A 78 -15.45 1.48 -2.44
CA GLU A 78 -15.69 0.24 -1.73
C GLU A 78 -14.91 -0.93 -2.36
N THR A 79 -14.17 -1.66 -1.52
CA THR A 79 -13.46 -2.90 -1.85
C THR A 79 -13.75 -3.94 -0.78
N PRO A 80 -13.34 -5.21 -0.96
CA PRO A 80 -13.44 -6.22 0.09
C PRO A 80 -12.65 -5.91 1.37
N HIS A 81 -11.69 -4.97 1.32
CA HIS A 81 -10.77 -4.66 2.40
C HIS A 81 -11.13 -3.31 3.06
N VAL A 82 -12.04 -3.36 4.03
CA VAL A 82 -12.40 -2.18 4.84
C VAL A 82 -11.21 -1.81 5.73
N PHE A 83 -10.85 -0.53 5.74
CA PHE A 83 -9.72 0.03 6.46
C PHE A 83 -10.18 1.23 7.30
N GLU A 84 -10.30 1.04 8.61
CA GLU A 84 -10.77 2.07 9.54
C GLU A 84 -9.59 2.63 10.32
N VAL A 85 -9.32 3.94 10.17
CA VAL A 85 -8.19 4.64 10.76
C VAL A 85 -8.58 6.07 11.11
N GLY A 86 -8.16 6.61 12.25
CA GLY A 86 -8.44 7.99 12.63
C GLY A 86 -9.93 8.34 12.71
N GLY A 87 -10.80 7.36 12.90
CA GLY A 87 -12.27 7.53 12.86
C GLY A 87 -12.87 7.59 11.44
N GLN A 88 -12.07 7.46 10.40
CA GLN A 88 -12.50 7.39 9.01
C GLN A 88 -12.65 5.92 8.57
N ARG A 89 -13.69 5.66 7.76
CA ARG A 89 -13.90 4.37 7.11
C ARG A 89 -13.53 4.50 5.63
N LEU A 90 -12.45 3.83 5.29
CA LEU A 90 -11.84 3.80 3.97
C LEU A 90 -11.70 2.35 3.49
N TYR A 91 -11.03 2.16 2.35
CA TYR A 91 -10.80 0.84 1.79
C TYR A 91 -9.36 0.74 1.28
N ALA A 92 -8.83 -0.47 1.23
CA ALA A 92 -7.55 -0.77 0.59
C ALA A 92 -7.77 -1.59 -0.68
N TRP A 93 -6.91 -1.45 -1.67
CA TRP A 93 -7.04 -2.21 -2.92
C TRP A 93 -6.72 -3.68 -2.71
N CYS A 94 -5.79 -4.00 -1.83
CA CYS A 94 -5.39 -5.38 -1.58
C CYS A 94 -5.12 -5.67 -0.10
N ALA A 95 -5.00 -6.94 0.22
CA ALA A 95 -4.72 -7.38 1.58
C ALA A 95 -3.38 -6.83 2.10
N PHE A 96 -2.35 -6.73 1.26
CA PHE A 96 -1.02 -6.27 1.67
C PHE A 96 -0.99 -4.78 2.00
N ASP A 97 -1.77 -3.94 1.28
CA ASP A 97 -1.90 -2.52 1.56
C ASP A 97 -2.36 -2.26 3.00
N THR A 98 -3.26 -3.11 3.50
CA THR A 98 -3.77 -2.99 4.88
C THR A 98 -2.70 -3.17 5.95
N LEU A 99 -1.59 -3.84 5.62
CA LEU A 99 -0.48 -4.09 6.54
C LEU A 99 0.59 -3.00 6.52
N ILE A 100 0.74 -2.28 5.41
CA ILE A 100 1.80 -1.26 5.25
C ILE A 100 1.31 0.16 5.60
N PHE A 101 0.05 0.49 5.34
CA PHE A 101 -0.46 1.85 5.56
C PHE A 101 -0.42 2.30 7.02
N PRO A 102 -0.70 1.47 8.04
CA PRO A 102 -0.59 1.88 9.44
C PRO A 102 0.80 2.42 9.81
N ALA A 103 1.85 1.78 9.29
CA ALA A 103 3.22 2.24 9.54
C ALA A 103 3.56 3.53 8.78
N LEU A 104 3.07 3.71 7.54
CA LEU A 104 3.24 4.94 6.76
C LEU A 104 2.47 6.12 7.36
N LEU A 105 1.26 5.88 7.86
CA LEU A 105 0.41 6.88 8.50
C LEU A 105 0.81 7.17 9.95
N ASN A 106 1.59 6.28 10.57
CA ASN A 106 1.90 6.26 12.00
C ASN A 106 0.63 6.22 12.87
N GLU A 107 -0.38 5.46 12.43
CA GLU A 107 -1.66 5.29 13.10
C GLU A 107 -2.09 3.83 13.14
N THR A 108 -2.87 3.44 14.15
CA THR A 108 -3.47 2.11 14.22
C THR A 108 -4.71 2.06 13.35
N ALA A 109 -4.82 1.02 12.52
CA ALA A 109 -6.00 0.75 11.73
C ALA A 109 -6.71 -0.53 12.18
N HIS A 110 -8.04 -0.55 12.04
CA HIS A 110 -8.87 -1.75 12.13
C HIS A 110 -9.26 -2.20 10.73
N VAL A 111 -8.93 -3.44 10.42
CA VAL A 111 -9.18 -4.03 9.10
C VAL A 111 -10.25 -5.09 9.21
N THR A 112 -11.23 -5.03 8.33
CA THR A 112 -12.21 -6.09 8.12
C THR A 112 -12.20 -6.49 6.66
N SER A 113 -12.10 -7.78 6.40
CA SER A 113 -12.06 -8.34 5.06
C SER A 113 -12.82 -9.66 5.00
N ARG A 114 -12.75 -10.33 3.85
CA ARG A 114 -13.32 -11.65 3.64
C ARG A 114 -12.31 -12.57 2.97
N CYS A 115 -12.39 -13.85 3.33
CA CYS A 115 -11.66 -14.90 2.62
C CYS A 115 -12.09 -14.94 1.15
N ALA A 116 -11.12 -14.89 0.24
CA ALA A 116 -11.38 -14.88 -1.20
C ALA A 116 -12.01 -16.18 -1.71
N VAL A 117 -11.92 -17.28 -0.94
CA VAL A 117 -12.48 -18.58 -1.31
C VAL A 117 -13.79 -18.87 -0.60
N THR A 118 -13.83 -18.70 0.72
CA THR A 118 -14.98 -19.12 1.54
C THR A 118 -15.95 -17.99 1.84
N GLY A 119 -15.53 -16.72 1.67
CA GLY A 119 -16.32 -15.56 2.04
C GLY A 119 -16.39 -15.30 3.55
N GLU A 120 -15.76 -16.16 4.38
CA GLU A 120 -15.73 -16.00 5.83
C GLU A 120 -15.02 -14.71 6.24
N PRO A 121 -15.45 -14.07 7.35
CA PRO A 121 -14.88 -12.81 7.79
C PRO A 121 -13.46 -13.01 8.31
N ILE A 122 -12.61 -12.00 8.04
CA ILE A 122 -11.26 -11.86 8.58
C ILE A 122 -11.16 -10.47 9.17
N SER A 123 -10.66 -10.36 10.40
CA SER A 123 -10.46 -9.08 11.06
C SER A 123 -9.11 -9.03 11.76
N LEU A 124 -8.51 -7.84 11.80
CA LEU A 124 -7.25 -7.59 12.49
C LEU A 124 -7.14 -6.12 12.88
N ALA A 125 -6.37 -5.84 13.92
CA ALA A 125 -5.87 -4.51 14.19
C ALA A 125 -4.39 -4.46 13.79
N VAL A 126 -4.01 -3.44 13.04
CA VAL A 126 -2.63 -3.23 12.60
C VAL A 126 -2.14 -1.91 13.16
N THR A 127 -1.15 -2.01 14.05
CA THR A 127 -0.41 -0.84 14.55
C THR A 127 0.79 -0.56 13.63
N PRO A 128 1.47 0.58 13.77
CA PRO A 128 2.73 0.81 13.06
C PRO A 128 3.77 -0.30 13.22
N ASP A 129 3.74 -1.02 14.34
CA ASP A 129 4.79 -1.97 14.72
C ASP A 129 4.33 -3.43 14.82
N ALA A 130 3.02 -3.71 14.79
CA ALA A 130 2.51 -5.05 15.02
C ALA A 130 1.12 -5.32 14.43
N VAL A 131 0.85 -6.58 14.11
CA VAL A 131 -0.51 -7.10 13.90
C VAL A 131 -1.06 -7.59 15.24
N GLN A 132 -2.26 -7.16 15.58
CA GLN A 132 -2.97 -7.53 16.81
C GLN A 132 -4.37 -8.05 16.46
N ALA A 133 -4.98 -8.77 17.41
CA ALA A 133 -6.38 -9.24 17.32
C ALA A 133 -6.71 -9.91 15.97
N LEU A 134 -5.76 -10.67 15.39
CA LEU A 134 -5.99 -11.40 14.14
C LEU A 134 -7.02 -12.51 14.33
N ALA A 135 -8.08 -12.48 13.56
CA ALA A 135 -9.14 -13.50 13.56
C ALA A 135 -9.55 -13.83 12.12
N PRO A 136 -9.47 -15.11 11.72
CA PRO A 136 -8.90 -16.25 12.46
C PRO A 136 -7.36 -16.14 12.62
N PRO A 137 -6.78 -16.81 13.66
CA PRO A 137 -5.34 -16.67 13.96
C PRO A 137 -4.42 -17.22 12.86
N ASP A 138 -4.91 -18.20 12.07
CA ASP A 138 -4.18 -18.83 10.97
C ASP A 138 -4.38 -18.11 9.62
N ALA A 139 -4.98 -16.91 9.65
CA ALA A 139 -5.21 -16.16 8.42
C ALA A 139 -3.90 -15.91 7.64
N ALA A 140 -4.01 -16.03 6.33
CA ALA A 140 -2.92 -15.92 5.39
C ALA A 140 -3.30 -15.01 4.22
N MET A 141 -2.34 -14.70 3.39
CA MET A 141 -2.58 -13.97 2.14
C MET A 141 -1.76 -14.51 0.99
N SER A 142 -2.23 -14.24 -0.23
CA SER A 142 -1.44 -14.47 -1.44
C SER A 142 -0.49 -13.31 -1.67
N LEU A 143 0.70 -13.62 -2.16
CA LEU A 143 1.65 -12.68 -2.73
C LEU A 143 2.00 -13.13 -4.15
N LEU A 144 2.20 -12.19 -5.05
CA LEU A 144 2.63 -12.43 -6.42
C LEU A 144 3.94 -11.67 -6.65
N PRO A 145 4.95 -12.29 -7.29
CA PRO A 145 6.16 -11.57 -7.68
C PRO A 145 5.81 -10.35 -8.54
N PRO A 146 6.44 -9.19 -8.35
CA PRO A 146 6.08 -7.94 -9.01
C PRO A 146 6.53 -7.88 -10.49
N GLN A 147 6.26 -8.91 -11.26
CA GLN A 147 6.57 -8.95 -12.70
C GLN A 147 5.58 -8.12 -13.54
N ASP A 148 4.36 -7.95 -13.04
CA ASP A 148 3.34 -7.10 -13.67
C ASP A 148 2.52 -6.40 -12.57
N MET A 149 2.84 -5.12 -12.31
CA MET A 149 2.23 -4.38 -11.19
C MET A 149 0.88 -3.79 -11.52
N SER A 150 0.46 -3.78 -12.77
CA SER A 150 -0.88 -3.29 -13.12
C SER A 150 -1.98 -4.13 -12.49
N ASP A 151 -1.69 -5.40 -12.22
CA ASP A 151 -2.66 -6.37 -11.71
C ASP A 151 -2.33 -6.96 -10.34
N VAL A 152 -1.19 -6.57 -9.70
CA VAL A 152 -0.78 -7.18 -8.42
C VAL A 152 -1.86 -7.05 -7.34
N CYS A 153 -2.46 -5.87 -7.18
CA CYS A 153 -3.51 -5.67 -6.19
C CYS A 153 -4.73 -6.55 -6.41
N CYS A 154 -5.06 -6.90 -7.67
CA CYS A 154 -6.17 -7.80 -7.99
C CYS A 154 -5.95 -9.25 -7.55
N HIS A 155 -4.74 -9.61 -7.15
CA HIS A 155 -4.35 -11.00 -6.84
C HIS A 155 -3.85 -11.19 -5.40
N VAL A 156 -3.75 -10.12 -4.62
CA VAL A 156 -3.32 -10.17 -3.22
C VAL A 156 -4.53 -10.20 -2.30
N HIS A 157 -4.92 -11.40 -1.90
CA HIS A 157 -6.15 -11.70 -1.17
C HIS A 157 -5.86 -12.21 0.24
N PHE A 158 -6.83 -12.06 1.14
CA PHE A 158 -6.85 -12.77 2.41
C PHE A 158 -7.52 -14.15 2.30
N PHE A 159 -7.01 -15.08 3.09
CA PHE A 159 -7.58 -16.41 3.32
C PHE A 159 -7.70 -16.69 4.83
N VAL A 160 -8.73 -17.43 5.24
CA VAL A 160 -8.93 -17.79 6.66
C VAL A 160 -7.85 -18.71 7.21
N SER A 161 -7.10 -19.39 6.31
CA SER A 161 -5.94 -20.20 6.70
C SER A 161 -4.95 -20.36 5.55
N THR A 162 -3.72 -20.72 5.90
CA THR A 162 -2.69 -21.06 4.93
C THR A 162 -3.12 -22.23 4.02
N ALA A 163 -3.82 -23.24 4.56
CA ALA A 163 -4.28 -24.39 3.79
C ALA A 163 -5.26 -23.99 2.69
N ILE A 164 -6.25 -23.14 3.00
CA ILE A 164 -7.22 -22.63 2.00
C ILE A 164 -6.49 -21.79 0.93
N GLY A 165 -5.53 -20.96 1.33
CA GLY A 165 -4.71 -20.22 0.38
C GLY A 165 -3.88 -21.13 -0.53
N GLN A 166 -3.25 -22.17 0.00
CA GLN A 166 -2.46 -23.13 -0.77
C GLN A 166 -3.33 -23.89 -1.79
N ASP A 167 -4.52 -24.32 -1.40
CA ASP A 167 -5.48 -24.94 -2.31
C ASP A 167 -5.87 -23.97 -3.44
N TRP A 168 -6.13 -22.72 -3.11
CA TRP A 168 -6.42 -21.68 -4.10
C TRP A 168 -5.22 -21.42 -5.04
N ALA A 169 -4.00 -21.41 -4.53
CA ALA A 169 -2.77 -21.22 -5.32
C ALA A 169 -2.40 -22.44 -6.16
N SER A 170 -2.97 -23.63 -5.85
CA SER A 170 -2.68 -24.86 -6.57
C SER A 170 -3.02 -24.72 -8.07
N GLY A 171 -2.02 -24.92 -8.92
CA GLY A 171 -2.14 -24.74 -10.37
C GLY A 171 -2.04 -23.28 -10.87
N ARG A 172 -1.83 -22.31 -9.97
CA ARG A 172 -1.57 -20.91 -10.32
C ARG A 172 -0.08 -20.61 -10.14
N ALA A 173 0.65 -20.50 -11.24
CA ALA A 173 2.08 -20.26 -11.18
C ALA A 173 2.41 -18.87 -10.58
N GLY A 174 3.46 -18.81 -9.77
CA GLY A 174 4.01 -17.57 -9.24
C GLY A 174 3.39 -17.09 -7.92
N PHE A 175 2.26 -17.64 -7.47
CA PHE A 175 1.68 -17.28 -6.18
C PHE A 175 2.38 -18.00 -5.02
N GLU A 176 2.61 -17.23 -3.96
CA GLU A 176 2.98 -17.76 -2.64
C GLU A 176 1.93 -17.40 -1.62
N ILE A 177 1.71 -18.32 -0.67
CA ILE A 177 0.82 -18.10 0.45
C ILE A 177 1.67 -17.94 1.70
N VAL A 178 1.49 -16.81 2.37
CA VAL A 178 2.23 -16.46 3.59
C VAL A 178 1.25 -16.12 4.72
N GLY A 179 1.62 -16.45 5.95
CA GLY A 179 0.85 -16.01 7.12
C GLY A 179 0.82 -14.49 7.24
N VAL A 180 -0.24 -13.94 7.82
CA VAL A 180 -0.40 -12.47 7.96
C VAL A 180 0.76 -11.84 8.72
N HIS A 181 1.29 -12.49 9.77
CA HIS A 181 2.43 -11.98 10.53
C HIS A 181 3.73 -11.94 9.71
N ASP A 182 3.98 -12.95 8.87
CA ASP A 182 5.14 -12.99 7.98
C ASP A 182 5.02 -11.91 6.90
N ALA A 183 3.82 -11.76 6.31
CA ALA A 183 3.54 -10.71 5.34
C ALA A 183 3.72 -9.30 5.96
N PHE A 184 3.32 -9.11 7.23
CA PHE A 184 3.56 -7.87 7.95
C PHE A 184 5.07 -7.58 8.08
N GLY A 185 5.88 -8.57 8.42
CA GLY A 185 7.35 -8.43 8.46
C GLY A 185 7.93 -7.97 7.12
N MET A 186 7.43 -8.52 6.01
CA MET A 186 7.81 -8.09 4.66
C MET A 186 7.35 -6.64 4.39
N GLY A 187 6.14 -6.29 4.82
CA GLY A 187 5.61 -4.93 4.73
C GLY A 187 6.44 -3.90 5.48
N GLN A 188 6.93 -4.24 6.67
CA GLN A 188 7.81 -3.36 7.45
C GLN A 188 9.14 -3.06 6.74
N GLU A 189 9.71 -4.05 6.05
CA GLU A 189 10.91 -3.82 5.23
C GLU A 189 10.62 -2.90 4.04
N LEU A 190 9.48 -3.09 3.36
CA LEU A 190 9.05 -2.21 2.28
C LEU A 190 8.84 -0.77 2.76
N VAL A 191 8.14 -0.58 3.88
CA VAL A 191 7.91 0.74 4.50
C VAL A 191 9.23 1.45 4.79
N ARG A 192 10.22 0.76 5.37
CA ARG A 192 11.55 1.36 5.61
C ARG A 192 12.17 1.86 4.33
N ARG A 193 12.13 1.09 3.25
CA ARG A 193 12.67 1.48 1.94
C ARG A 193 11.94 2.66 1.32
N ILE A 194 10.61 2.72 1.45
CA ILE A 194 9.82 3.87 1.00
C ILE A 194 10.20 5.14 1.77
N ILE A 195 10.35 5.04 3.09
CA ILE A 195 10.77 6.15 3.95
C ILE A 195 12.19 6.62 3.57
N ASP A 196 13.12 5.69 3.36
CA ASP A 196 14.48 6.00 2.94
C ASP A 196 14.50 6.69 1.56
N ALA A 197 13.76 6.17 0.59
CA ALA A 197 13.64 6.78 -0.74
C ALA A 197 13.12 8.23 -0.65
N ARG A 198 12.13 8.49 0.22
CA ARG A 198 11.57 9.82 0.47
C ARG A 198 12.63 10.81 0.99
N GLN A 199 13.59 10.34 1.80
CA GLN A 199 14.60 11.17 2.46
C GLN A 199 15.82 11.48 1.57
N HIS A 200 16.08 10.68 0.53
CA HIS A 200 17.32 10.79 -0.26
C HIS A 200 17.48 12.12 -1.03
N ARG A 201 16.43 12.88 -1.24
CA ARG A 201 16.49 14.21 -1.89
C ARG A 201 17.17 15.30 -1.06
N HIS A 202 17.25 15.14 0.27
CA HIS A 202 17.92 16.13 1.13
C HIS A 202 19.46 16.00 1.15
N ARG A 203 20.04 15.05 0.41
CA ARG A 203 21.48 14.80 0.38
C ARG A 203 22.17 15.09 -0.95
N VAL A 204 21.60 15.91 -1.83
CA VAL A 204 22.39 16.43 -2.94
C VAL A 204 23.38 17.45 -2.34
N PRO A 205 24.70 17.23 -2.37
CA PRO A 205 25.67 18.21 -1.93
C PRO A 205 25.47 19.45 -2.82
N ILE A 206 25.39 20.62 -2.21
CA ILE A 206 25.62 21.88 -2.91
C ILE A 206 27.04 21.78 -3.42
N ALA A 207 27.20 21.33 -4.67
CA ALA A 207 28.50 21.39 -5.33
C ALA A 207 28.84 22.86 -5.46
N ASP A 208 29.97 23.24 -4.88
CA ASP A 208 30.65 24.52 -4.93
C ASP A 208 30.42 25.24 -6.27
N VAL A 209 29.64 26.29 -6.23
CA VAL A 209 29.78 27.40 -7.20
C VAL A 209 30.93 28.21 -6.67
N GLN A 210 32.16 27.77 -6.94
CA GLN A 210 33.32 28.62 -6.82
C GLN A 210 33.84 29.00 -8.21
N ARG A 211 33.73 30.30 -8.48
CA ARG A 211 34.42 31.16 -9.43
C ARG A 211 33.94 31.21 -10.86
#